data_1e3217baff7967a545eaaccbee667a95
#
_entry.id   1e3217baff7967a545eaaccbee667a95
#
_cell.length_a   1.000
_cell.length_b   1.000
_cell.length_c   1.000
_cell.angle_alpha   90.00
_cell.angle_beta   90.00
_cell.angle_gamma   90.00
#
_symmetry.space_group_name_H-M   'P 1'
#
loop_
_entity.id
_entity.type
_entity.pdbx_description
1 polymer ?
#
loop_
_entity_poly.entity_id
_entity_poly.type
_entity_poly.pdbx_seq_one_letter_code
_entity_poly.pdbx_strand_id
1 'polypeptide(L)'
;GEPDASSFPSGGLRATCEARGYTAWDPTSYAFVKDDVLCIPTAFVSYTGEALDKKTPLLRSMNALSGQAIRILKLFGKDVDYVSTTVGPEQEYFLIKKEDYEARQDLILTGRTLFGAPSAKGQELEEHYFGVIRPEVSAFMKDLDEELWKLGVPAKTKHNEVAPCQHELAPIYDTTNVAIDHNLLTMEMMKKIAPKYGLVCLQHEKPFEAVSYTHLTLPTN
;
A
#
# COMPACT_ATOMS: atom_id res chain seq x y z
N GLY A 1 13.62 -23.72 -7.95
CA GLY A 1 13.87 -24.08 -6.58
C GLY A 1 12.67 -24.81 -5.99
N GLU A 2 12.88 -25.70 -5.07
CA GLU A 2 11.76 -26.30 -4.36
C GLU A 2 10.95 -25.20 -3.68
N PRO A 3 9.60 -25.24 -3.76
CA PRO A 3 8.78 -24.31 -3.01
C PRO A 3 9.10 -24.49 -1.53
N ASP A 4 9.41 -23.42 -0.85
CA ASP A 4 9.66 -23.45 0.58
C ASP A 4 8.44 -24.06 1.29
N ALA A 5 8.67 -25.17 2.00
CA ALA A 5 7.62 -25.84 2.75
C ALA A 5 6.98 -24.95 3.83
N SER A 6 7.63 -23.86 4.21
CA SER A 6 7.09 -22.82 5.09
C SER A 6 5.97 -21.99 4.46
N SER A 7 5.90 -21.97 3.14
CA SER A 7 4.82 -21.28 2.39
C SER A 7 3.47 -21.98 2.51
N PHE A 8 3.45 -23.19 3.06
CA PHE A 8 2.23 -23.98 3.23
C PHE A 8 1.95 -24.22 4.71
N PRO A 9 0.66 -24.21 5.14
CA PRO A 9 0.33 -24.59 6.49
C PRO A 9 0.91 -25.98 6.81
N SER A 10 1.73 -26.06 7.85
CA SER A 10 2.33 -27.33 8.29
C SER A 10 1.22 -28.27 8.81
N GLY A 11 1.21 -29.50 8.36
CA GLY A 11 0.35 -30.56 8.87
C GLY A 11 -0.90 -30.84 8.05
N GLY A 12 -2.00 -30.15 8.28
CA GLY A 12 -3.33 -30.54 7.77
C GLY A 12 -3.47 -30.70 6.24
N LEU A 13 -2.94 -29.80 5.46
CA LEU A 13 -3.03 -29.88 3.98
C LEU A 13 -2.17 -31.01 3.40
N ARG A 14 -1.04 -31.34 4.01
CA ARG A 14 -0.21 -32.48 3.56
C ARG A 14 -0.82 -33.83 3.85
N ALA A 15 -1.68 -33.92 4.85
CA ALA A 15 -2.35 -35.18 5.19
C ALA A 15 -3.57 -35.47 4.30
N THR A 16 -4.13 -34.44 3.65
CA THR A 16 -5.40 -34.53 2.90
C THR A 16 -5.26 -34.37 1.41
N CYS A 17 -4.30 -33.57 0.94
CA CYS A 17 -4.04 -33.38 -0.49
C CYS A 17 -2.61 -32.88 -0.70
N GLU A 18 -2.07 -33.25 -1.85
CA GLU A 18 -0.78 -32.70 -2.29
C GLU A 18 -0.92 -31.21 -2.59
N ALA A 19 -0.08 -30.37 -1.97
CA ALA A 19 -0.07 -28.94 -2.26
C ALA A 19 0.41 -28.73 -3.70
N ARG A 20 -0.49 -28.26 -4.56
CA ARG A 20 -0.24 -28.07 -5.99
C ARG A 20 -0.23 -26.59 -6.35
N GLY A 21 0.84 -25.92 -6.00
CA GLY A 21 1.07 -24.55 -6.37
C GLY A 21 2.55 -24.27 -6.58
N TYR A 22 2.86 -23.21 -7.26
CA TYR A 22 4.21 -22.74 -7.48
C TYR A 22 4.27 -21.20 -7.53
N THR A 23 5.43 -20.66 -7.21
CA THR A 23 5.74 -19.25 -7.41
C THR A 23 6.37 -19.05 -8.79
N ALA A 24 5.92 -18.03 -9.49
CA ALA A 24 6.52 -17.57 -10.72
C ALA A 24 7.12 -16.18 -10.51
N TRP A 25 8.33 -15.96 -11.01
CA TRP A 25 8.91 -14.62 -11.00
C TRP A 25 8.06 -13.67 -11.83
N ASP A 26 7.84 -12.46 -11.29
CA ASP A 26 7.20 -11.36 -12.02
C ASP A 26 8.29 -10.43 -12.58
N PRO A 27 8.63 -10.53 -13.88
CA PRO A 27 9.66 -9.69 -14.50
C PRO A 27 9.16 -8.26 -14.76
N THR A 28 7.89 -7.96 -14.51
CA THR A 28 7.29 -6.64 -14.72
C THR A 28 7.31 -5.75 -13.49
N SER A 29 7.88 -6.25 -12.39
CA SER A 29 8.14 -5.48 -11.17
C SER A 29 9.61 -5.59 -10.77
N TYR A 30 10.13 -4.57 -10.10
CA TYR A 30 11.55 -4.47 -9.81
C TYR A 30 11.93 -5.31 -8.58
N ALA A 31 13.06 -6.02 -8.67
CA ALA A 31 13.72 -6.58 -7.49
C ALA A 31 14.35 -5.44 -6.67
N PHE A 32 14.37 -5.59 -5.35
CA PHE A 32 14.91 -4.59 -4.44
C PHE A 32 15.63 -5.26 -3.26
N VAL A 33 16.47 -4.50 -2.57
CA VAL A 33 17.14 -4.96 -1.34
C VAL A 33 16.51 -4.27 -0.15
N LYS A 34 16.03 -5.06 0.81
CA LYS A 34 15.46 -4.59 2.06
C LYS A 34 16.03 -5.42 3.22
N ASP A 35 16.55 -4.75 4.25
CA ASP A 35 17.13 -5.40 5.43
C ASP A 35 18.19 -6.46 5.06
N ASP A 36 19.09 -6.12 4.14
CA ASP A 36 20.13 -6.97 3.57
C ASP A 36 19.61 -8.23 2.83
N VAL A 37 18.33 -8.27 2.52
CA VAL A 37 17.69 -9.37 1.79
C VAL A 37 17.31 -8.91 0.39
N LEU A 38 17.70 -9.67 -0.63
CA LEU A 38 17.22 -9.50 -2.00
C LEU A 38 15.78 -10.00 -2.10
N CYS A 39 14.87 -9.08 -2.37
CA CYS A 39 13.45 -9.35 -2.58
C CYS A 39 13.15 -9.39 -4.09
N ILE A 40 12.57 -10.48 -4.56
CA ILE A 40 12.20 -10.67 -5.96
C ILE A 40 10.68 -10.80 -6.02
N PRO A 41 9.95 -9.89 -6.72
CA PRO A 41 8.50 -10.00 -6.88
C PRO A 41 8.09 -11.29 -7.56
N THR A 42 7.11 -11.97 -7.00
CA THR A 42 6.58 -13.24 -7.50
C THR A 42 5.06 -13.25 -7.51
N ALA A 43 4.49 -14.06 -8.39
CA ALA A 43 3.08 -14.45 -8.37
C ALA A 43 2.96 -15.89 -7.89
N PHE A 44 1.88 -16.22 -7.17
CA PHE A 44 1.62 -17.55 -6.66
C PHE A 44 0.34 -18.12 -7.29
N VAL A 45 0.48 -19.26 -7.97
CA VAL A 45 -0.58 -19.90 -8.75
C VAL A 45 -0.65 -21.40 -8.49
N SER A 46 -1.82 -21.97 -8.63
CA SER A 46 -2.00 -23.44 -8.65
C SER A 46 -1.51 -24.06 -9.96
N TYR A 47 -1.33 -25.36 -9.98
CA TYR A 47 -0.99 -26.09 -11.22
C TYR A 47 -2.09 -26.02 -12.28
N THR A 48 -3.32 -25.79 -11.88
CA THR A 48 -4.48 -25.63 -12.76
C THR A 48 -4.72 -24.19 -13.17
N GLY A 49 -3.91 -23.26 -12.65
CA GLY A 49 -3.89 -21.86 -13.05
C GLY A 49 -4.74 -20.93 -12.19
N GLU A 50 -5.35 -21.41 -11.10
CA GLU A 50 -6.07 -20.54 -10.18
C GLU A 50 -5.09 -19.62 -9.46
N ALA A 51 -5.51 -18.40 -9.24
CA ALA A 51 -4.75 -17.43 -8.44
C ALA A 51 -4.76 -17.84 -6.96
N LEU A 52 -3.58 -17.89 -6.34
CA LEU A 52 -3.41 -18.13 -4.91
C LEU A 52 -2.93 -16.85 -4.18
N ASP A 53 -2.79 -15.74 -4.89
CA ASP A 53 -2.41 -14.43 -4.40
C ASP A 53 -3.30 -13.33 -4.99
N LYS A 54 -2.99 -12.08 -4.67
CA LYS A 54 -3.66 -10.90 -5.24
C LYS A 54 -2.94 -10.36 -6.49
N LYS A 55 -1.69 -10.69 -6.70
CA LYS A 55 -0.89 -10.22 -7.84
C LYS A 55 -1.33 -10.87 -9.15
N THR A 56 -1.60 -12.15 -9.15
CA THR A 56 -2.06 -12.88 -10.34
C THR A 56 -3.34 -12.28 -10.94
N PRO A 57 -4.43 -12.00 -10.17
CA PRO A 57 -5.59 -11.31 -10.71
C PRO A 57 -5.27 -9.93 -11.27
N LEU A 58 -4.39 -9.17 -10.62
CA LEU A 58 -3.96 -7.86 -11.11
C LEU A 58 -3.29 -7.96 -12.47
N LEU A 59 -2.28 -8.81 -12.62
CA LEU A 59 -1.58 -9.01 -13.88
C LEU A 59 -2.51 -9.47 -15.01
N ARG A 60 -3.43 -10.39 -14.70
CA ARG A 60 -4.44 -10.85 -15.65
C ARG A 60 -5.41 -9.75 -16.07
N SER A 61 -5.84 -8.90 -15.13
CA SER A 61 -6.73 -7.76 -15.44
C SER A 61 -6.04 -6.74 -16.34
N MET A 62 -4.76 -6.44 -16.10
CA MET A 62 -3.97 -5.54 -16.95
C MET A 62 -3.87 -6.07 -18.38
N ASN A 63 -3.59 -7.36 -18.56
CA ASN A 63 -3.53 -7.99 -19.87
C ASN A 63 -4.90 -7.99 -20.58
N ALA A 64 -5.97 -8.30 -19.87
CA ALA A 64 -7.32 -8.27 -20.41
C ALA A 64 -7.71 -6.86 -20.86
N LEU A 65 -7.41 -5.86 -20.05
CA LEU A 65 -7.66 -4.45 -20.38
C LEU A 65 -6.87 -4.02 -21.61
N SER A 66 -5.57 -4.37 -21.68
CA SER A 66 -4.72 -4.08 -22.85
C SER A 66 -5.35 -4.65 -24.12
N GLY A 67 -5.79 -5.90 -24.12
CA GLY A 67 -6.44 -6.53 -25.27
C GLY A 67 -7.70 -5.79 -25.72
N GLN A 68 -8.54 -5.33 -24.80
CA GLN A 68 -9.75 -4.58 -25.15
C GLN A 68 -9.41 -3.16 -25.65
N ALA A 69 -8.44 -2.50 -25.02
CA ALA A 69 -7.99 -1.17 -25.46
C ALA A 69 -7.42 -1.21 -26.88
N ILE A 70 -6.62 -2.25 -27.21
CA ILE A 70 -6.11 -2.45 -28.59
C ILE A 70 -7.25 -2.60 -29.60
N ARG A 71 -8.31 -3.35 -29.25
CA ARG A 71 -9.49 -3.49 -30.13
C ARG A 71 -10.12 -2.14 -30.46
N ILE A 72 -10.24 -1.27 -29.46
CA ILE A 72 -10.79 0.08 -29.64
C ILE A 72 -9.85 0.93 -30.48
N LEU A 73 -8.55 0.93 -30.18
CA LEU A 73 -7.54 1.71 -30.90
C LEU A 73 -7.47 1.36 -32.39
N LYS A 74 -7.67 0.09 -32.75
CA LYS A 74 -7.76 -0.35 -34.15
C LYS A 74 -8.89 0.31 -34.91
N LEU A 75 -10.03 0.60 -34.26
CA LEU A 75 -11.14 1.32 -34.87
C LEU A 75 -10.77 2.78 -35.22
N PHE A 76 -9.80 3.35 -34.51
CA PHE A 76 -9.24 4.66 -34.77
C PHE A 76 -8.00 4.62 -35.70
N GLY A 77 -7.72 3.47 -36.33
CA GLY A 77 -6.58 3.30 -37.22
C GLY A 77 -5.22 3.30 -36.53
N LYS A 78 -5.20 3.05 -35.20
CA LYS A 78 -3.97 2.91 -34.42
C LYS A 78 -3.55 1.45 -34.31
N ASP A 79 -2.33 1.15 -34.71
CA ASP A 79 -1.72 -0.17 -34.57
C ASP A 79 -0.70 -0.11 -33.43
N VAL A 80 -0.98 -0.83 -32.36
CA VAL A 80 -0.15 -0.86 -31.13
C VAL A 80 -0.11 -2.29 -30.59
N ASP A 81 1.02 -2.67 -30.03
CA ASP A 81 1.23 -4.03 -29.49
C ASP A 81 0.72 -4.19 -28.07
N TYR A 82 0.73 -3.12 -27.28
CA TYR A 82 0.34 -3.16 -25.88
C TYR A 82 -0.18 -1.81 -25.39
N VAL A 83 -1.13 -1.85 -24.45
CA VAL A 83 -1.63 -0.67 -23.72
C VAL A 83 -1.41 -0.91 -22.25
N SER A 84 -0.54 -0.11 -21.64
CA SER A 84 -0.29 -0.15 -20.20
C SER A 84 -1.24 0.77 -19.43
N THR A 85 -1.61 0.35 -18.24
CA THR A 85 -2.28 1.19 -17.25
C THR A 85 -1.26 1.80 -16.29
N THR A 86 -1.49 3.02 -15.86
CA THR A 86 -0.67 3.72 -14.87
C THR A 86 -1.54 4.16 -13.70
N VAL A 87 -0.93 4.26 -12.53
CA VAL A 87 -1.57 4.80 -11.32
C VAL A 87 -0.54 5.53 -10.46
N GLY A 88 -0.97 6.61 -9.82
CA GLY A 88 -0.24 7.28 -8.76
C GLY A 88 -1.03 7.14 -7.47
N PRO A 89 -0.69 6.19 -6.59
CA PRO A 89 -1.40 6.03 -5.34
C PRO A 89 -1.05 7.19 -4.40
N GLU A 90 -2.06 7.73 -3.75
CA GLU A 90 -1.94 8.74 -2.70
C GLU A 90 -2.18 8.06 -1.37
N GLN A 91 -1.10 7.76 -0.63
CA GLN A 91 -1.22 7.07 0.65
C GLN A 91 -1.47 8.07 1.76
N GLU A 92 -2.70 8.12 2.22
CA GLU A 92 -3.07 8.84 3.44
C GLU A 92 -2.78 7.98 4.67
N TYR A 93 -2.37 8.61 5.76
CA TYR A 93 -2.04 7.94 7.01
C TYR A 93 -2.15 8.91 8.19
N PHE A 94 -2.28 8.35 9.40
CA PHE A 94 -2.32 9.14 10.62
C PHE A 94 -1.07 8.87 11.45
N LEU A 95 -0.51 9.95 12.02
CA LEU A 95 0.58 9.87 12.98
C LEU A 95 0.11 10.34 14.34
N ILE A 96 0.19 9.45 15.31
CA ILE A 96 -0.12 9.76 16.71
C ILE A 96 1.09 9.48 17.59
N LYS A 97 1.12 10.08 18.77
CA LYS A 97 2.18 9.77 19.72
C LYS A 97 2.09 8.33 20.18
N LYS A 98 3.24 7.69 20.35
CA LYS A 98 3.33 6.31 20.78
C LYS A 98 2.71 6.12 22.18
N GLU A 99 2.95 7.07 23.11
CA GLU A 99 2.37 7.03 24.45
C GLU A 99 0.84 7.03 24.45
N ASP A 100 0.21 7.82 23.56
CA ASP A 100 -1.24 7.87 23.43
C ASP A 100 -1.81 6.56 22.84
N TYR A 101 -1.08 5.97 21.88
CA TYR A 101 -1.42 4.67 21.29
C TYR A 101 -1.37 3.56 22.33
N GLU A 102 -0.29 3.49 23.13
CA GLU A 102 -0.07 2.46 24.15
C GLU A 102 -1.06 2.59 25.32
N ALA A 103 -1.61 3.77 25.55
CA ALA A 103 -2.64 3.98 26.58
C ALA A 103 -4.04 3.48 26.17
N ARG A 104 -4.24 3.07 24.90
CA ARG A 104 -5.55 2.72 24.35
C ARG A 104 -5.60 1.34 23.71
N GLN A 105 -6.32 0.43 24.36
CA GLN A 105 -6.47 -0.94 23.85
C GLN A 105 -7.22 -1.03 22.52
N ASP A 106 -8.21 -0.16 22.29
CA ASP A 106 -8.92 -0.14 21.01
C ASP A 106 -7.99 0.19 19.84
N LEU A 107 -7.07 1.16 19.99
CA LEU A 107 -6.06 1.46 18.99
C LEU A 107 -5.10 0.29 18.77
N ILE A 108 -4.63 -0.34 19.86
CA ILE A 108 -3.69 -1.49 19.78
C ILE A 108 -4.35 -2.67 19.07
N LEU A 109 -5.58 -3.01 19.44
CA LEU A 109 -6.24 -4.22 18.96
C LEU A 109 -6.89 -4.07 17.59
N THR A 110 -7.35 -2.87 17.23
CA THR A 110 -8.15 -2.66 16.02
C THR A 110 -7.58 -1.61 15.05
N GLY A 111 -6.57 -0.85 15.46
CA GLY A 111 -6.01 0.25 14.67
C GLY A 111 -6.92 1.49 14.60
N ARG A 112 -8.02 1.52 15.37
CA ARG A 112 -8.97 2.62 15.40
C ARG A 112 -9.55 2.84 16.78
N THR A 113 -10.13 4.01 17.03
CA THR A 113 -10.91 4.27 18.24
C THR A 113 -12.29 3.63 18.12
N LEU A 114 -12.76 2.98 19.19
CA LEU A 114 -14.09 2.37 19.30
C LEU A 114 -15.00 3.11 20.26
N PHE A 115 -14.43 3.88 21.18
CA PHE A 115 -15.16 4.61 22.22
C PHE A 115 -14.37 5.86 22.63
N GLY A 116 -14.99 6.73 23.38
CA GLY A 116 -14.44 7.99 23.88
C GLY A 116 -15.10 9.21 23.24
N ALA A 117 -14.71 10.38 23.70
CA ALA A 117 -15.20 11.63 23.14
C ALA A 117 -14.59 11.89 21.76
N PRO A 118 -15.31 12.54 20.83
CA PRO A 118 -14.73 13.00 19.58
C PRO A 118 -13.63 14.03 19.83
N SER A 119 -12.76 14.22 18.83
CA SER A 119 -11.73 15.26 18.89
C SER A 119 -12.35 16.64 19.09
N ALA A 120 -11.68 17.49 19.85
CA ALA A 120 -12.09 18.89 20.04
C ALA A 120 -12.03 19.70 18.74
N LYS A 121 -11.18 19.30 17.81
CA LYS A 121 -11.09 19.84 16.43
C LYS A 121 -11.34 18.71 15.44
N GLY A 122 -12.17 19.00 14.43
CA GLY A 122 -12.41 18.13 13.29
C GLY A 122 -11.73 18.68 12.03
N GLN A 123 -12.51 18.82 10.97
CA GLN A 123 -12.04 19.28 9.66
C GLN A 123 -12.44 20.73 9.35
N GLU A 124 -12.90 21.45 10.34
CA GLU A 124 -13.44 22.80 10.20
C GLU A 124 -12.37 23.75 9.61
N LEU A 125 -12.78 24.50 8.59
CA LEU A 125 -11.96 25.48 7.90
C LEU A 125 -10.66 24.91 7.30
N GLU A 126 -10.52 23.59 7.23
CA GLU A 126 -9.33 22.92 6.69
C GLU A 126 -8.02 23.38 7.38
N GLU A 127 -8.10 23.73 8.66
CA GLU A 127 -6.97 24.28 9.43
C GLU A 127 -5.73 23.38 9.41
N HIS A 128 -5.94 22.06 9.50
CA HIS A 128 -4.81 21.12 9.50
C HIS A 128 -4.16 21.04 8.12
N TYR A 129 -4.95 21.03 7.04
CA TYR A 129 -4.45 20.97 5.67
C TYR A 129 -3.50 22.12 5.34
N PHE A 130 -3.87 23.35 5.72
CA PHE A 130 -3.05 24.56 5.52
C PHE A 130 -2.06 24.82 6.68
N GLY A 131 -2.04 23.98 7.68
CA GLY A 131 -1.21 24.11 8.85
C GLY A 131 0.26 23.76 8.62
N VAL A 132 1.09 24.11 9.57
CA VAL A 132 2.51 23.77 9.58
C VAL A 132 2.70 22.30 9.89
N ILE A 133 3.59 21.62 9.17
CA ILE A 133 4.03 20.26 9.53
C ILE A 133 4.90 20.36 10.77
N ARG A 134 4.56 19.63 11.83
CA ARG A 134 5.30 19.62 13.10
C ARG A 134 6.70 19.06 12.90
N PRO A 135 7.70 19.53 13.68
CA PRO A 135 9.09 19.13 13.48
C PRO A 135 9.32 17.60 13.51
N GLU A 136 8.71 16.90 14.47
CA GLU A 136 8.82 15.43 14.57
C GLU A 136 8.22 14.70 13.37
N VAL A 137 7.11 15.22 12.84
CA VAL A 137 6.46 14.69 11.63
C VAL A 137 7.31 14.97 10.39
N SER A 138 7.87 16.17 10.29
CA SER A 138 8.76 16.55 9.20
C SER A 138 10.03 15.68 9.18
N ALA A 139 10.60 15.39 10.36
CA ALA A 139 11.76 14.50 10.48
C ALA A 139 11.41 13.07 10.07
N PHE A 140 10.26 12.54 10.50
CA PHE A 140 9.74 11.25 10.06
C PHE A 140 9.57 11.22 8.53
N MET A 141 8.92 12.22 7.94
CA MET A 141 8.69 12.29 6.49
C MET A 141 9.99 12.29 5.70
N LYS A 142 11.03 12.98 6.21
CA LYS A 142 12.34 13.01 5.56
C LYS A 142 13.01 11.63 5.58
N ASP A 143 13.06 10.96 6.73
CA ASP A 143 13.65 9.63 6.85
C ASP A 143 12.87 8.61 5.99
N LEU A 144 11.54 8.74 5.96
CA LEU A 144 10.68 7.90 5.11
C LEU A 144 11.03 8.06 3.63
N ASP A 145 11.17 9.29 3.12
CA ASP A 145 11.56 9.54 1.73
C ASP A 145 12.91 8.86 1.40
N GLU A 146 13.92 9.06 2.27
CA GLU A 146 15.26 8.52 2.06
C GLU A 146 15.25 6.97 2.01
N GLU A 147 14.51 6.33 2.90
CA GLU A 147 14.37 4.87 2.90
C GLU A 147 13.58 4.35 1.69
N LEU A 148 12.51 5.05 1.30
CA LEU A 148 11.74 4.70 0.11
C LEU A 148 12.57 4.84 -1.17
N TRP A 149 13.39 5.87 -1.32
CA TRP A 149 14.28 6.01 -2.47
C TRP A 149 15.30 4.88 -2.57
N LYS A 150 15.84 4.40 -1.44
CA LYS A 150 16.73 3.23 -1.41
C LYS A 150 16.04 1.95 -1.92
N LEU A 151 14.72 1.85 -1.71
CA LEU A 151 13.91 0.74 -2.19
C LEU A 151 13.41 0.92 -3.64
N GLY A 152 13.76 2.04 -4.28
CA GLY A 152 13.33 2.36 -5.64
C GLY A 152 11.93 2.98 -5.73
N VAL A 153 11.30 3.32 -4.61
CA VAL A 153 10.00 4.01 -4.56
C VAL A 153 10.21 5.51 -4.73
N PRO A 154 9.72 6.15 -5.81
CA PRO A 154 9.96 7.56 -6.09
C PRO A 154 9.02 8.47 -5.30
N ALA A 155 9.08 8.42 -3.98
CA ALA A 155 8.32 9.31 -3.09
C ALA A 155 8.65 10.78 -3.41
N LYS A 156 7.62 11.62 -3.52
CA LYS A 156 7.80 13.02 -3.95
C LYS A 156 7.00 14.01 -3.13
N THR A 157 5.69 13.81 -3.01
CA THR A 157 4.78 14.76 -2.37
C THR A 157 4.46 14.32 -0.97
N LYS A 158 4.52 15.25 -0.02
CA LYS A 158 4.16 15.06 1.38
C LYS A 158 3.54 16.35 1.92
N HIS A 159 2.41 16.24 2.57
CA HIS A 159 1.71 17.35 3.19
C HIS A 159 0.73 16.87 4.27
N ASN A 160 0.12 17.83 4.98
CA ASN A 160 -0.98 17.54 5.88
C ASN A 160 -2.27 17.30 5.08
N GLU A 161 -3.09 16.37 5.57
CA GLU A 161 -4.47 16.19 5.12
C GLU A 161 -5.46 16.94 6.03
N VAL A 162 -6.74 16.90 5.67
CA VAL A 162 -7.77 17.73 6.31
C VAL A 162 -8.04 17.31 7.77
N ALA A 163 -8.01 16.02 8.07
CA ALA A 163 -8.27 15.55 9.42
C ALA A 163 -7.06 15.78 10.35
N PRO A 164 -7.27 16.06 11.63
CA PRO A 164 -6.19 16.19 12.59
C PRO A 164 -5.27 14.96 12.60
N CYS A 165 -3.97 15.18 12.60
CA CYS A 165 -2.93 14.14 12.55
C CYS A 165 -2.90 13.30 11.27
N GLN A 166 -3.66 13.66 10.25
CA GLN A 166 -3.65 13.01 8.94
C GLN A 166 -2.63 13.67 8.02
N HIS A 167 -1.91 12.85 7.29
CA HIS A 167 -0.88 13.25 6.34
C HIS A 167 -0.98 12.40 5.08
N GLU A 168 -0.35 12.85 4.01
CA GLU A 168 -0.33 12.14 2.73
C GLU A 168 1.11 12.03 2.19
N LEU A 169 1.34 10.94 1.49
CA LEU A 169 2.51 10.75 0.64
C LEU A 169 2.05 10.27 -0.73
N ALA A 170 2.49 10.96 -1.76
CA ALA A 170 2.27 10.59 -3.15
C ALA A 170 3.60 10.37 -3.86
N PRO A 171 3.86 9.18 -4.43
CA PRO A 171 5.00 8.93 -5.30
C PRO A 171 4.73 9.46 -6.71
N ILE A 172 5.75 9.47 -7.55
CA ILE A 172 5.55 9.61 -8.99
C ILE A 172 4.81 8.36 -9.48
N TYR A 173 3.82 8.54 -10.36
CA TYR A 173 3.05 7.44 -10.94
C TYR A 173 3.94 6.45 -11.71
N ASP A 174 3.49 5.22 -11.77
CA ASP A 174 4.15 4.16 -12.52
C ASP A 174 3.09 3.22 -13.14
N THR A 175 3.51 2.17 -13.83
CA THR A 175 2.61 1.10 -14.25
C THR A 175 1.88 0.54 -13.04
N THR A 176 0.62 0.15 -13.23
CA THR A 176 -0.25 -0.24 -12.10
C THR A 176 0.37 -1.32 -11.21
N ASN A 177 1.05 -2.31 -11.82
CA ASN A 177 1.71 -3.37 -11.05
C ASN A 177 2.82 -2.83 -10.15
N VAL A 178 3.74 -2.03 -10.71
CA VAL A 178 4.84 -1.43 -9.96
C VAL A 178 4.33 -0.47 -8.88
N ALA A 179 3.36 0.37 -9.23
CA ALA A 179 2.79 1.33 -8.29
C ALA A 179 2.12 0.66 -7.07
N ILE A 180 1.46 -0.49 -7.26
CA ILE A 180 0.88 -1.26 -6.16
C ILE A 180 1.96 -1.86 -5.27
N ASP A 181 3.01 -2.45 -5.84
CA ASP A 181 4.14 -2.97 -5.07
C ASP A 181 4.83 -1.85 -4.27
N HIS A 182 5.05 -0.69 -4.89
CA HIS A 182 5.60 0.50 -4.23
C HIS A 182 4.71 0.96 -3.07
N ASN A 183 3.38 0.94 -3.23
CA ASN A 183 2.48 1.35 -2.15
C ASN A 183 2.53 0.40 -0.97
N LEU A 184 2.65 -0.91 -1.20
CA LEU A 184 2.82 -1.90 -0.13
C LEU A 184 4.11 -1.67 0.65
N LEU A 185 5.22 -1.39 -0.04
CA LEU A 185 6.49 -1.03 0.58
C LEU A 185 6.37 0.29 1.38
N THR A 186 5.70 1.28 0.82
CA THR A 186 5.44 2.56 1.49
C THR A 186 4.71 2.36 2.82
N MET A 187 3.63 1.59 2.82
CA MET A 187 2.85 1.30 4.02
C MET A 187 3.68 0.54 5.08
N GLU A 188 4.52 -0.40 4.66
CA GLU A 188 5.43 -1.12 5.56
C GLU A 188 6.45 -0.17 6.18
N MET A 189 7.12 0.66 5.36
CA MET A 189 8.14 1.59 5.81
C MET A 189 7.59 2.67 6.73
N MET A 190 6.37 3.16 6.49
CA MET A 190 5.69 4.08 7.41
C MET A 190 5.60 3.51 8.83
N LYS A 191 5.17 2.26 8.96
CA LYS A 191 5.08 1.58 10.27
C LYS A 191 6.44 1.32 10.90
N LYS A 192 7.44 1.01 10.10
CA LYS A 192 8.80 0.69 10.56
C LYS A 192 9.54 1.94 11.06
N ILE A 193 9.33 3.08 10.43
CA ILE A 193 10.06 4.31 10.71
C ILE A 193 9.40 5.15 11.81
N ALA A 194 8.07 5.20 11.88
CA ALA A 194 7.36 6.04 12.85
C ALA A 194 7.84 5.87 14.30
N PRO A 195 8.13 4.66 14.81
CA PRO A 195 8.61 4.48 16.18
C PRO A 195 9.94 5.16 16.49
N LYS A 196 10.81 5.39 15.50
CA LYS A 196 12.08 6.12 15.69
C LYS A 196 11.85 7.57 16.16
N TYR A 197 10.69 8.12 15.86
CA TYR A 197 10.27 9.48 16.18
C TYR A 197 9.27 9.57 17.33
N GLY A 198 9.09 8.46 18.08
CA GLY A 198 8.09 8.40 19.14
C GLY A 198 6.64 8.44 18.63
N LEU A 199 6.44 8.05 17.38
CA LEU A 199 5.15 8.06 16.70
C LEU A 199 4.67 6.63 16.38
N VAL A 200 3.37 6.50 16.14
CA VAL A 200 2.75 5.30 15.55
C VAL A 200 1.98 5.72 14.32
N CYS A 201 2.20 5.01 13.22
CA CYS A 201 1.48 5.21 11.96
C CYS A 201 0.23 4.33 11.93
N LEU A 202 -0.94 4.94 11.92
CA LEU A 202 -2.22 4.26 11.74
C LEU A 202 -2.58 4.29 10.26
N GLN A 203 -2.93 3.12 9.72
CA GLN A 203 -3.28 2.91 8.32
C GLN A 203 -4.68 2.31 8.17
N HIS A 204 -5.47 2.32 9.24
CA HIS A 204 -6.89 2.01 9.14
C HIS A 204 -7.58 3.12 8.34
N GLU A 205 -8.55 2.77 7.50
CA GLU A 205 -9.24 3.73 6.63
C GLU A 205 -9.96 4.82 7.42
N LYS A 206 -10.47 4.49 8.60
CA LYS A 206 -11.16 5.41 9.52
C LYS A 206 -10.71 5.16 10.95
N PRO A 207 -9.50 5.61 11.34
CA PRO A 207 -8.99 5.38 12.68
C PRO A 207 -9.72 6.23 13.72
N PHE A 208 -10.32 7.34 13.30
CA PHE A 208 -11.08 8.26 14.13
C PHE A 208 -12.43 8.59 13.47
N GLU A 209 -13.34 9.24 14.19
CA GLU A 209 -14.64 9.64 13.66
C GLU A 209 -14.51 10.72 12.55
N ALA A 210 -13.61 11.69 12.75
CA ALA A 210 -13.31 12.70 11.75
C ALA A 210 -12.18 12.20 10.84
N VAL A 211 -12.50 11.89 9.59
CA VAL A 211 -11.57 11.41 8.57
C VAL A 211 -11.96 11.94 7.21
N SER A 212 -11.01 12.53 6.48
CA SER A 212 -11.21 12.96 5.11
C SER A 212 -10.81 11.85 4.12
N TYR A 213 -11.72 10.92 3.87
CA TYR A 213 -11.57 9.94 2.78
C TYR A 213 -12.66 10.17 1.73
N THR A 214 -12.70 11.34 1.14
CA THR A 214 -13.64 11.64 0.07
C THR A 214 -13.29 10.94 -1.25
N HIS A 215 -12.07 10.41 -1.38
CA HIS A 215 -11.56 9.82 -2.63
C HIS A 215 -11.58 8.29 -2.66
N LEU A 216 -11.86 7.61 -1.53
CA LEU A 216 -11.80 6.15 -1.42
C LEU A 216 -13.15 5.45 -1.54
N THR A 217 -14.20 6.12 -1.87
CA THR A 217 -15.42 5.45 -2.32
C THR A 217 -15.27 5.08 -3.79
N LEU A 218 -14.49 4.05 -4.06
CA LEU A 218 -14.71 3.29 -5.28
C LEU A 218 -16.16 2.79 -5.21
N PRO A 219 -17.02 3.09 -6.20
CA PRO A 219 -18.31 2.46 -6.25
C PRO A 219 -18.08 0.96 -6.37
N THR A 220 -18.32 0.25 -5.29
CA THR A 220 -18.47 -1.19 -5.32
C THR A 220 -19.83 -1.50 -5.92
N ASN A 221 -19.90 -1.58 -7.23
CA ASN A 221 -20.98 -2.20 -7.96
C ASN A 221 -20.50 -3.52 -8.52
#